data_43e17a8480b84a239541238cb82aa8e1
#
_entry.id   43e17a8480b84a239541238cb82aa8e1
#
_cell.length_a   1.000
_cell.length_b   1.000
_cell.length_c   1.000
_cell.angle_alpha   90.00
_cell.angle_beta   90.00
_cell.angle_gamma   90.00
#
_symmetry.space_group_name_H-M   'P 1'
#
loop_
_entity.id
_entity.type
_entity.pdbx_description
1 polymer ?
#
loop_
_entity_poly.entity_id
_entity_poly.type
_entity_poly.pdbx_seq_one_letter_code
_entity_poly.pdbx_strand_id
1 'polypeptide(L)'
;MLSVTLYTRPDCSLCDKAKAAIRGSGVETKITEINIDEDPELQQRYTNDVPVVFVDGKEAFRHRVDVERLRRLDMPLANEKCIPCRGGVPALHGPELRALESELGGGWLVVNEHHLYKEFPFPDFAGALAFTNRVGAIAEEEGHHPDIHLAWGKVRITIWTHKVDGLTRSDFVLAAKIERL
;
A
#
# COMPACT_ATOMS: atom_id res chain seq x y z
N MET A 1 -1.27 10.57 -8.95
CA MET A 1 0.10 11.12 -9.16
C MET A 1 0.80 11.26 -7.82
N LEU A 2 1.86 10.49 -7.58
CA LEU A 2 2.64 10.53 -6.33
C LEU A 2 3.69 11.66 -6.36
N SER A 3 3.90 12.33 -5.23
CA SER A 3 5.01 13.24 -5.04
C SER A 3 6.24 12.47 -4.56
N VAL A 4 7.28 12.39 -5.38
CA VAL A 4 8.50 11.65 -5.08
C VAL A 4 9.66 12.63 -4.86
N THR A 5 10.28 12.59 -3.67
CA THR A 5 11.53 13.30 -3.39
C THR A 5 12.67 12.28 -3.38
N LEU A 6 13.65 12.47 -4.26
CA LEU A 6 14.83 11.62 -4.39
C LEU A 6 16.06 12.36 -3.89
N TYR A 7 16.60 11.95 -2.75
CA TYR A 7 17.90 12.38 -2.27
C TYR A 7 18.99 11.61 -3.02
N THR A 8 19.87 12.33 -3.69
CA THR A 8 20.84 11.80 -4.65
C THR A 8 22.16 12.55 -4.55
N ARG A 9 23.18 12.11 -5.29
CA ARG A 9 24.43 12.84 -5.52
C ARG A 9 24.90 12.66 -6.96
N PRO A 10 25.83 13.52 -7.46
CA PRO A 10 26.47 13.33 -8.76
C PRO A 10 27.15 11.96 -8.85
N ASP A 11 27.23 11.42 -10.07
CA ASP A 11 27.92 10.17 -10.40
C ASP A 11 27.49 8.94 -9.60
N CYS A 12 26.21 8.91 -9.14
CA CYS A 12 25.64 7.82 -8.35
C CYS A 12 24.88 6.84 -9.23
N SER A 13 25.50 5.74 -9.61
CA SER A 13 24.88 4.70 -10.45
C SER A 13 23.63 4.05 -9.83
N LEU A 14 23.55 3.97 -8.49
CA LEU A 14 22.36 3.46 -7.78
C LEU A 14 21.22 4.48 -7.86
N CYS A 15 21.51 5.76 -7.80
CA CYS A 15 20.50 6.81 -7.94
C CYS A 15 19.90 6.82 -9.36
N ASP A 16 20.72 6.59 -10.38
CA ASP A 16 20.23 6.47 -11.74
C ASP A 16 19.33 5.25 -11.94
N LYS A 17 19.70 4.12 -11.33
CA LYS A 17 18.85 2.93 -11.32
C LYS A 17 17.52 3.16 -10.59
N ALA A 18 17.53 3.90 -9.48
CA ALA A 18 16.30 4.26 -8.75
C ALA A 18 15.41 5.17 -9.61
N LYS A 19 15.96 6.18 -10.27
CA LYS A 19 15.23 7.04 -11.23
C LYS A 19 14.62 6.24 -12.38
N ALA A 20 15.39 5.36 -12.98
CA ALA A 20 14.90 4.48 -14.04
C ALA A 20 13.76 3.56 -13.56
N ALA A 21 13.88 2.99 -12.37
CA ALA A 21 12.85 2.14 -11.78
C ALA A 21 11.55 2.93 -11.52
N ILE A 22 11.64 4.16 -10.97
CA ILE A 22 10.47 5.02 -10.72
C ILE A 22 9.79 5.36 -12.06
N ARG A 23 10.56 5.86 -13.06
CA ARG A 23 10.01 6.22 -14.36
C ARG A 23 9.44 5.04 -15.14
N GLY A 24 10.04 3.86 -15.02
CA GLY A 24 9.58 2.61 -15.65
C GLY A 24 8.47 1.89 -14.89
N SER A 25 8.06 2.38 -13.72
CA SER A 25 7.05 1.71 -12.88
C SER A 25 5.64 1.72 -13.46
N GLY A 26 5.33 2.65 -14.37
CA GLY A 26 3.97 2.91 -14.84
C GLY A 26 3.14 3.78 -13.88
N VAL A 27 3.70 4.16 -12.73
CA VAL A 27 3.07 5.06 -11.76
C VAL A 27 3.28 6.50 -12.17
N GLU A 28 2.24 7.30 -12.19
CA GLU A 28 2.34 8.73 -12.46
C GLU A 28 3.00 9.44 -11.27
N THR A 29 4.22 9.95 -11.48
CA THR A 29 5.03 10.55 -10.40
C THR A 29 5.53 11.95 -10.78
N LYS A 30 5.51 12.85 -9.79
CA LYS A 30 6.25 14.12 -9.84
C LYS A 30 7.55 13.94 -9.04
N ILE A 31 8.68 13.84 -9.73
CA ILE A 31 9.99 13.61 -9.10
C ILE A 31 10.69 14.94 -8.85
N THR A 32 11.08 15.17 -7.60
CA THR A 32 11.99 16.26 -7.18
C THR A 32 13.30 15.63 -6.74
N GLU A 33 14.40 15.97 -7.43
CA GLU A 33 15.74 15.51 -7.09
C GLU A 33 16.42 16.53 -6.17
N ILE A 34 17.03 16.07 -5.08
CA ILE A 34 17.78 16.89 -4.12
C ILE A 34 19.19 16.33 -4.02
N ASN A 35 20.19 17.15 -4.40
CA ASN A 35 21.58 16.80 -4.24
C ASN A 35 22.01 16.96 -2.79
N ILE A 36 22.37 15.87 -2.12
CA ILE A 36 22.77 15.91 -0.70
C ILE A 36 24.10 16.59 -0.47
N ASP A 37 24.96 16.70 -1.49
CA ASP A 37 26.27 17.33 -1.36
C ASP A 37 26.17 18.87 -1.33
N GLU A 38 25.00 19.44 -1.62
CA GLU A 38 24.70 20.88 -1.53
C GLU A 38 24.18 21.31 -0.14
N ASP A 39 23.89 20.34 0.74
CA ASP A 39 23.36 20.57 2.08
C ASP A 39 24.11 19.72 3.11
N PRO A 40 24.91 20.35 4.03
CA PRO A 40 25.70 19.63 5.02
C PRO A 40 24.89 18.73 5.96
N GLU A 41 23.63 19.08 6.30
CA GLU A 41 22.78 18.27 7.15
C GLU A 41 22.31 17.01 6.42
N LEU A 42 21.92 17.16 5.15
CA LEU A 42 21.53 16.03 4.30
C LEU A 42 22.72 15.13 4.02
N GLN A 43 23.91 15.71 3.78
CA GLN A 43 25.13 14.97 3.59
C GLN A 43 25.46 14.13 4.81
N GLN A 44 25.45 14.72 6.03
CA GLN A 44 25.68 13.99 7.25
C GLN A 44 24.68 12.85 7.47
N ARG A 45 23.40 13.08 7.11
CA ARG A 45 22.31 12.13 7.33
C ARG A 45 22.30 10.98 6.33
N TYR A 46 22.65 11.22 5.05
CA TYR A 46 22.41 10.27 3.96
C TYR A 46 23.67 9.86 3.17
N THR A 47 24.89 10.23 3.62
CA THR A 47 26.15 9.98 2.89
C THR A 47 26.28 8.57 2.32
N ASN A 48 25.89 7.54 3.10
CA ASN A 48 26.05 6.14 2.73
C ASN A 48 24.71 5.49 2.28
N ASP A 49 23.61 6.25 2.29
CA ASP A 49 22.26 5.72 2.13
C ASP A 49 21.61 6.06 0.79
N VAL A 50 22.26 6.95 -0.01
CA VAL A 50 21.69 7.33 -1.30
C VAL A 50 21.61 6.16 -2.29
N PRO A 51 20.55 6.08 -3.09
CA PRO A 51 19.38 6.96 -3.12
C PRO A 51 18.46 6.74 -1.91
N VAL A 52 17.95 7.83 -1.33
CA VAL A 52 16.84 7.78 -0.38
C VAL A 52 15.61 8.39 -1.05
N VAL A 53 14.52 7.65 -1.05
CA VAL A 53 13.29 8.02 -1.77
C VAL A 53 12.16 8.23 -0.77
N PHE A 54 11.59 9.42 -0.80
CA PHE A 54 10.36 9.76 -0.08
C PHE A 54 9.20 9.78 -1.06
N VAL A 55 8.07 9.23 -0.66
CA VAL A 55 6.81 9.27 -1.38
C VAL A 55 5.78 9.96 -0.49
N ASP A 56 5.17 11.03 -1.00
CA ASP A 56 4.21 11.86 -0.28
C ASP A 56 4.72 12.29 1.13
N GLY A 57 6.01 12.65 1.19
CA GLY A 57 6.67 13.12 2.41
C GLY A 57 7.10 12.05 3.40
N LYS A 58 6.87 10.76 3.13
CA LYS A 58 7.31 9.63 3.96
C LYS A 58 8.45 8.87 3.29
N GLU A 59 9.47 8.50 4.06
CA GLU A 59 10.55 7.66 3.55
C GLU A 59 10.00 6.30 3.11
N ALA A 60 10.22 5.96 1.84
CA ALA A 60 9.71 4.74 1.24
C ALA A 60 10.82 3.74 0.89
N PHE A 61 11.96 4.21 0.36
CA PHE A 61 13.03 3.33 -0.09
C PHE A 61 14.41 3.91 0.22
N ARG A 62 15.39 3.01 0.41
CA ARG A 62 16.84 3.30 0.46
C ARG A 62 17.59 2.38 -0.48
N HIS A 63 18.63 2.88 -1.11
CA HIS A 63 19.56 2.17 -2.02
C HIS A 63 18.88 1.61 -3.28
N ARG A 64 17.66 1.07 -3.17
CA ARG A 64 16.93 0.44 -4.29
C ARG A 64 15.43 0.72 -4.17
N VAL A 65 14.78 0.94 -5.31
CA VAL A 65 13.32 1.08 -5.41
C VAL A 65 12.71 -0.27 -5.76
N ASP A 66 11.79 -0.73 -4.92
CA ASP A 66 10.90 -1.85 -5.22
C ASP A 66 9.69 -1.30 -5.99
N VAL A 67 9.60 -1.65 -7.27
CA VAL A 67 8.57 -1.15 -8.19
C VAL A 67 7.18 -1.63 -7.78
N GLU A 68 7.04 -2.87 -7.30
CA GLU A 68 5.75 -3.40 -6.86
C GLU A 68 5.26 -2.67 -5.61
N ARG A 69 6.16 -2.37 -4.68
CA ARG A 69 5.84 -1.55 -3.51
C ARG A 69 5.49 -0.11 -3.92
N LEU A 70 6.18 0.46 -4.91
CA LEU A 70 5.85 1.81 -5.42
C LEU A 70 4.44 1.83 -6.04
N ARG A 71 4.07 0.81 -6.80
CA ARG A 71 2.71 0.66 -7.36
C ARG A 71 1.65 0.57 -6.27
N ARG A 72 1.91 -0.17 -5.19
CA ARG A 72 1.00 -0.24 -4.02
C ARG A 72 0.81 1.11 -3.34
N LEU A 73 1.82 1.99 -3.37
CA LEU A 73 1.68 3.35 -2.84
C LEU A 73 0.76 4.24 -3.69
N ASP A 74 0.63 3.96 -5.00
CA ASP A 74 -0.27 4.66 -5.93
C ASP A 74 -1.64 3.98 -6.05
N MET A 75 -2.21 3.56 -4.93
CA MET A 75 -3.57 2.98 -4.91
C MET A 75 -4.59 4.08 -4.58
N PRO A 76 -5.39 4.57 -5.53
CA PRO A 76 -6.39 5.62 -5.28
C PRO A 76 -7.37 5.23 -4.17
N LEU A 77 -7.83 3.98 -4.15
CA LEU A 77 -8.72 3.42 -3.13
C LEU A 77 -8.20 3.64 -1.70
N ALA A 78 -6.89 3.50 -1.45
CA ALA A 78 -6.33 3.69 -0.12
C ALA A 78 -6.33 5.15 0.37
N ASN A 79 -6.64 6.12 -0.50
CA ASN A 79 -6.80 7.53 -0.14
C ASN A 79 -8.24 7.87 0.24
N GLU A 80 -9.18 6.96 0.00
CA GLU A 80 -10.58 7.13 0.35
C GLU A 80 -10.82 6.81 1.84
N LYS A 81 -11.99 7.19 2.34
CA LYS A 81 -12.49 6.79 3.67
C LYS A 81 -13.54 5.71 3.51
N CYS A 82 -13.52 4.72 4.41
CA CYS A 82 -14.62 3.79 4.47
C CYS A 82 -15.91 4.52 4.85
N ILE A 83 -16.97 4.30 4.11
CA ILE A 83 -18.28 4.86 4.44
C ILE A 83 -18.96 3.90 5.39
N PRO A 84 -19.33 4.32 6.62
CA PRO A 84 -20.03 3.45 7.56
C PRO A 84 -21.30 2.89 6.93
N CYS A 85 -21.46 1.57 6.95
CA CYS A 85 -22.62 0.90 6.40
C CYS A 85 -23.88 1.26 7.18
N ARG A 86 -24.67 2.20 6.67
CA ARG A 86 -25.94 2.60 7.27
C ARG A 86 -27.12 1.69 6.87
N GLY A 87 -26.86 0.65 6.06
CA GLY A 87 -27.87 -0.19 5.42
C GLY A 87 -28.48 0.48 4.17
N GLY A 88 -29.07 -0.33 3.28
CA GLY A 88 -29.74 0.18 2.05
C GLY A 88 -28.84 0.38 0.84
N VAL A 89 -27.53 0.17 0.96
CA VAL A 89 -26.64 0.09 -0.20
C VAL A 89 -26.63 -1.38 -0.64
N PRO A 90 -26.91 -1.70 -1.92
CA PRO A 90 -26.83 -3.07 -2.42
C PRO A 90 -25.36 -3.54 -2.44
N ALA A 91 -25.16 -4.85 -2.31
CA ALA A 91 -23.85 -5.45 -2.56
C ALA A 91 -23.41 -5.22 -4.02
N LEU A 92 -22.12 -5.11 -4.22
CA LEU A 92 -21.51 -5.00 -5.55
C LEU A 92 -21.56 -6.34 -6.29
N HIS A 93 -21.91 -6.30 -7.56
CA HIS A 93 -21.94 -7.48 -8.42
C HIS A 93 -21.41 -7.17 -9.83
N GLY A 94 -21.03 -8.23 -10.55
CA GLY A 94 -20.76 -8.17 -11.98
C GLY A 94 -19.69 -7.14 -12.39
N PRO A 95 -19.97 -6.22 -13.34
CA PRO A 95 -18.95 -5.32 -13.91
C PRO A 95 -18.32 -4.34 -12.88
N GLU A 96 -19.13 -3.80 -11.95
CA GLU A 96 -18.65 -2.86 -10.93
C GLU A 96 -17.68 -3.53 -9.96
N LEU A 97 -17.99 -4.77 -9.55
CA LEU A 97 -17.12 -5.57 -8.71
C LEU A 97 -15.78 -5.86 -9.39
N ARG A 98 -15.81 -6.27 -10.67
CA ARG A 98 -14.58 -6.54 -11.45
C ARG A 98 -13.73 -5.29 -11.67
N ALA A 99 -14.35 -4.12 -11.83
CA ALA A 99 -13.63 -2.86 -11.95
C ALA A 99 -12.83 -2.55 -10.67
N LEU A 100 -13.45 -2.69 -9.50
CA LEU A 100 -12.80 -2.48 -8.20
C LEU A 100 -11.74 -3.56 -7.90
N GLU A 101 -11.98 -4.81 -8.28
CA GLU A 101 -10.98 -5.89 -8.17
C GLU A 101 -9.72 -5.56 -8.99
N SER A 102 -9.92 -5.09 -10.22
CA SER A 102 -8.82 -4.66 -11.10
C SER A 102 -8.08 -3.44 -10.55
N GLU A 103 -8.81 -2.46 -9.98
CA GLU A 103 -8.22 -1.27 -9.36
C GLU A 103 -7.44 -1.61 -8.09
N LEU A 104 -7.94 -2.54 -7.27
CA LEU A 104 -7.30 -2.98 -6.04
C LEU A 104 -5.98 -3.72 -6.32
N GLY A 105 -5.98 -4.67 -7.25
CA GLY A 105 -4.78 -5.49 -7.55
C GLY A 105 -4.23 -6.21 -6.32
N GLY A 106 -2.89 -6.22 -6.19
CA GLY A 106 -2.20 -6.68 -4.97
C GLY A 106 -2.37 -8.16 -4.62
N GLY A 107 -3.02 -8.99 -5.47
CA GLY A 107 -3.25 -10.41 -5.22
C GLY A 107 -4.40 -10.71 -4.26
N TRP A 108 -5.31 -9.77 -4.05
CA TRP A 108 -6.59 -10.02 -3.41
C TRP A 108 -7.50 -10.84 -4.33
N LEU A 109 -8.24 -11.76 -3.75
CA LEU A 109 -9.20 -12.62 -4.45
C LEU A 109 -10.61 -12.21 -4.05
N VAL A 110 -11.47 -12.02 -5.04
CA VAL A 110 -12.92 -11.95 -4.83
C VAL A 110 -13.48 -13.36 -4.81
N VAL A 111 -14.00 -13.79 -3.67
CA VAL A 111 -14.52 -15.15 -3.49
C VAL A 111 -16.05 -15.12 -3.56
N ASN A 112 -16.63 -15.84 -4.52
CA ASN A 112 -18.08 -15.99 -4.75
C ASN A 112 -18.85 -14.66 -4.84
N GLU A 113 -18.23 -13.60 -5.34
CA GLU A 113 -18.76 -12.21 -5.34
C GLU A 113 -19.22 -11.74 -3.93
N HIS A 114 -18.75 -12.39 -2.85
CA HIS A 114 -19.22 -12.15 -1.49
C HIS A 114 -18.18 -11.48 -0.62
N HIS A 115 -16.90 -11.89 -0.68
CA HIS A 115 -15.85 -11.35 0.17
C HIS A 115 -14.50 -11.27 -0.52
N LEU A 116 -13.66 -10.35 -0.05
CA LEU A 116 -12.23 -10.29 -0.40
C LEU A 116 -11.46 -11.24 0.52
N TYR A 117 -10.47 -11.92 -0.04
CA TYR A 117 -9.56 -12.79 0.68
C TYR A 117 -8.12 -12.58 0.26
N LYS A 118 -7.21 -12.56 1.23
CA LYS A 118 -5.76 -12.60 0.98
C LYS A 118 -5.00 -13.23 2.14
N GLU A 119 -3.93 -13.98 1.82
CA GLU A 119 -2.95 -14.49 2.77
C GLU A 119 -1.63 -13.72 2.63
N PHE A 120 -1.09 -13.26 3.76
CA PHE A 120 0.19 -12.55 3.86
C PHE A 120 1.19 -13.45 4.58
N PRO A 121 2.30 -13.86 3.92
CA PRO A 121 3.35 -14.65 4.54
C PRO A 121 4.32 -13.79 5.34
N PHE A 122 4.84 -14.36 6.43
CA PHE A 122 5.86 -13.75 7.30
C PHE A 122 6.94 -14.76 7.65
N PRO A 123 8.18 -14.32 7.97
CA PRO A 123 9.25 -15.23 8.36
C PRO A 123 9.00 -15.91 9.72
N ASP A 124 8.20 -15.28 10.59
CA ASP A 124 7.94 -15.74 11.94
C ASP A 124 6.59 -15.24 12.50
N PHE A 125 6.27 -15.66 13.73
CA PHE A 125 5.06 -15.24 14.42
C PHE A 125 5.10 -13.76 14.84
N ALA A 126 6.26 -13.24 15.21
CA ALA A 126 6.40 -11.85 15.65
C ALA A 126 6.06 -10.86 14.52
N GLY A 127 6.55 -11.14 13.31
CA GLY A 127 6.20 -10.37 12.10
C GLY A 127 4.71 -10.45 11.76
N ALA A 128 4.13 -11.65 11.83
CA ALA A 128 2.69 -11.86 11.61
C ALA A 128 1.84 -11.10 12.64
N LEU A 129 2.22 -11.14 13.93
CA LEU A 129 1.53 -10.41 15.00
C LEU A 129 1.65 -8.89 14.83
N ALA A 130 2.84 -8.39 14.50
CA ALA A 130 3.05 -6.97 14.26
C ALA A 130 2.20 -6.45 13.09
N PHE A 131 2.08 -7.23 12.01
CA PHE A 131 1.19 -6.90 10.89
C PHE A 131 -0.28 -6.92 11.32
N THR A 132 -0.73 -7.95 12.05
CA THR A 132 -2.09 -8.05 12.58
C THR A 132 -2.48 -6.82 13.41
N ASN A 133 -1.59 -6.35 14.28
CA ASN A 133 -1.82 -5.15 15.09
C ASN A 133 -2.00 -3.89 14.23
N ARG A 134 -1.21 -3.74 13.14
CA ARG A 134 -1.36 -2.61 12.21
C ARG A 134 -2.68 -2.67 11.44
N VAL A 135 -3.07 -3.87 10.99
CA VAL A 135 -4.38 -4.08 10.35
C VAL A 135 -5.52 -3.70 11.29
N GLY A 136 -5.45 -4.15 12.55
CA GLY A 136 -6.43 -3.80 13.57
C GLY A 136 -6.54 -2.29 13.81
N ALA A 137 -5.42 -1.59 13.86
CA ALA A 137 -5.39 -0.13 14.02
C ALA A 137 -6.09 0.59 12.87
N ILE A 138 -5.84 0.17 11.61
CA ILE A 138 -6.53 0.73 10.44
C ILE A 138 -8.02 0.40 10.46
N ALA A 139 -8.40 -0.81 10.83
CA ALA A 139 -9.79 -1.24 10.92
C ALA A 139 -10.59 -0.38 11.92
N GLU A 140 -9.99 -0.07 13.09
CA GLU A 140 -10.56 0.84 14.09
C GLU A 140 -10.67 2.28 13.55
N GLU A 141 -9.63 2.80 12.89
CA GLU A 141 -9.64 4.14 12.31
C GLU A 141 -10.73 4.32 11.24
N GLU A 142 -10.95 3.28 10.43
CA GLU A 142 -11.93 3.29 9.34
C GLU A 142 -13.35 2.87 9.80
N GLY A 143 -13.50 2.31 11.02
CA GLY A 143 -14.76 1.77 11.51
C GLY A 143 -15.29 0.61 10.65
N HIS A 144 -14.38 -0.13 10.00
CA HIS A 144 -14.68 -1.26 9.12
C HIS A 144 -13.75 -2.42 9.45
N HIS A 145 -14.30 -3.54 9.93
CA HIS A 145 -13.55 -4.60 10.57
C HIS A 145 -13.49 -5.86 9.72
N PRO A 146 -12.27 -6.33 9.37
CA PRO A 146 -12.08 -7.60 8.67
C PRO A 146 -12.07 -8.76 9.65
N ASP A 147 -12.30 -9.97 9.18
CA ASP A 147 -11.88 -11.16 9.89
C ASP A 147 -10.39 -11.41 9.70
N ILE A 148 -9.68 -11.61 10.81
CA ILE A 148 -8.22 -11.82 10.80
C ILE A 148 -7.92 -13.17 11.42
N HIS A 149 -7.24 -14.04 10.68
CA HIS A 149 -6.71 -15.28 11.17
C HIS A 149 -5.18 -15.20 11.26
N LEU A 150 -4.67 -15.05 12.48
CA LEU A 150 -3.24 -15.08 12.77
C LEU A 150 -2.76 -16.51 12.99
N ALA A 151 -1.74 -16.92 12.28
CA ALA A 151 -1.04 -18.19 12.48
C ALA A 151 0.46 -17.99 12.43
N TRP A 152 1.25 -18.99 12.82
CA TRP A 152 2.70 -18.91 12.68
C TRP A 152 3.10 -18.69 11.23
N GLY A 153 3.82 -17.61 10.98
CA GLY A 153 4.35 -17.28 9.66
C GLY A 153 3.33 -16.79 8.64
N LYS A 154 2.08 -16.52 9.02
CA LYS A 154 1.08 -15.98 8.10
C LYS A 154 -0.11 -15.31 8.77
N VAL A 155 -0.71 -14.37 8.05
CA VAL A 155 -1.98 -13.74 8.39
C VAL A 155 -2.94 -13.89 7.21
N ARG A 156 -4.15 -14.38 7.46
CA ARG A 156 -5.24 -14.41 6.48
C ARG A 156 -6.23 -13.33 6.82
N ILE A 157 -6.64 -12.58 5.82
CA ILE A 157 -7.61 -11.50 5.98
C ILE A 157 -8.79 -11.78 5.06
N THR A 158 -9.99 -11.69 5.62
CA THR A 158 -11.25 -11.77 4.89
C THR A 158 -12.06 -10.52 5.19
N ILE A 159 -12.54 -9.83 4.13
CA ILE A 159 -13.25 -8.55 4.26
C ILE A 159 -14.58 -8.64 3.52
N TRP A 160 -15.67 -8.31 4.20
CA TRP A 160 -16.98 -8.08 3.58
C TRP A 160 -17.85 -7.22 4.48
N THR A 161 -18.88 -6.65 3.93
CA THR A 161 -19.82 -5.82 4.67
C THR A 161 -20.96 -6.67 5.19
N HIS A 162 -20.93 -7.01 6.48
CA HIS A 162 -21.89 -7.91 7.15
C HIS A 162 -23.37 -7.49 6.98
N LYS A 163 -23.65 -6.17 6.99
CA LYS A 163 -25.02 -5.63 6.88
C LYS A 163 -25.67 -5.85 5.52
N VAL A 164 -24.88 -6.04 4.47
CA VAL A 164 -25.37 -6.28 3.11
C VAL A 164 -25.10 -7.69 2.64
N ASP A 165 -24.42 -8.49 3.47
CA ASP A 165 -24.02 -9.86 3.18
C ASP A 165 -23.26 -9.96 1.84
N GLY A 166 -22.26 -9.10 1.66
CA GLY A 166 -21.53 -8.98 0.41
C GLY A 166 -20.52 -7.84 0.39
N LEU A 167 -19.99 -7.55 -0.80
CA LEU A 167 -18.97 -6.53 -1.00
C LEU A 167 -19.56 -5.16 -1.27
N THR A 168 -18.93 -4.14 -0.71
CA THR A 168 -19.15 -2.72 -1.00
C THR A 168 -17.81 -2.04 -1.34
N ARG A 169 -17.83 -0.78 -1.78
CA ARG A 169 -16.59 -0.03 -2.02
C ARG A 169 -15.70 0.07 -0.77
N SER A 170 -16.29 0.12 0.43
CA SER A 170 -15.53 0.19 1.70
C SER A 170 -14.63 -1.03 1.94
N ASP A 171 -15.02 -2.20 1.47
CA ASP A 171 -14.21 -3.42 1.57
C ASP A 171 -12.94 -3.29 0.73
N PHE A 172 -13.03 -2.72 -0.46
CA PHE A 172 -11.90 -2.45 -1.33
C PHE A 172 -11.01 -1.32 -0.80
N VAL A 173 -11.59 -0.29 -0.20
CA VAL A 173 -10.84 0.80 0.46
C VAL A 173 -10.01 0.24 1.63
N LEU A 174 -10.61 -0.59 2.49
CA LEU A 174 -9.89 -1.22 3.60
C LEU A 174 -8.78 -2.14 3.10
N ALA A 175 -9.07 -2.98 2.09
CA ALA A 175 -8.08 -3.86 1.48
C ALA A 175 -6.90 -3.08 0.90
N ALA A 176 -7.15 -1.97 0.20
CA ALA A 176 -6.11 -1.11 -0.35
C ALA A 176 -5.25 -0.44 0.74
N LYS A 177 -5.84 -0.04 1.88
CA LYS A 177 -5.10 0.50 3.03
C LYS A 177 -4.21 -0.56 3.68
N ILE A 178 -4.70 -1.79 3.81
CA ILE A 178 -3.94 -2.93 4.33
C ILE A 178 -2.77 -3.26 3.41
N GLU A 179 -2.93 -3.13 2.09
CA GLU A 179 -1.87 -3.39 1.11
C GLU A 179 -0.68 -2.43 1.23
N ARG A 180 -0.91 -1.22 1.78
CA ARG A 180 0.14 -0.23 2.02
C ARG A 180 0.97 -0.45 3.30
N LEU A 181 0.58 -1.43 4.15
CA LEU A 181 1.32 -1.80 5.37
C LEU A 181 2.59 -2.57 5.06
#